data_fcd291a57b39c74c390e4b3c7000e9cd
#
_entry.id   fcd291a57b39c74c390e4b3c7000e9cd
#
_cell.length_a   1.000
_cell.length_b   1.000
_cell.length_c   1.000
_cell.angle_alpha   90.00
_cell.angle_beta   90.00
_cell.angle_gamma   90.00
#
_symmetry.space_group_name_H-M   'P 1'
#
loop_
_entity.id
_entity.type
_entity.pdbx_description
1 polymer ?
#
loop_
_entity_poly.entity_id
_entity_poly.type
_entity_poly.pdbx_seq_one_letter_code
_entity_poly.pdbx_strand_id
1 'polypeptide(L)'
;MKKIVVLISGGGSNLEAIAKACQIGNIPASIELVISNQSNVKGLERAKKFHLMSKVIEHQNFNTREEFDQALLEQILPIEPDLVVLAGFMRILSNDFTEALHGKLINIHPSLLPDYPGLNTHKQACLLYTSDAADDMAS
;
A
#
# COMPACT_ATOMS: atom_id res chain seq x y z
N MET A 1 10.36 11.52 10.74
CA MET A 1 9.36 10.45 10.71
C MET A 1 9.26 9.90 9.30
N LYS A 2 9.17 8.59 9.19
CA LYS A 2 9.07 7.94 7.87
C LYS A 2 7.71 8.20 7.24
N LYS A 3 7.67 8.28 5.92
CA LYS A 3 6.45 8.52 5.16
C LYS A 3 5.97 7.25 4.48
N ILE A 4 4.70 6.94 4.66
CA ILE A 4 4.07 5.75 4.07
C ILE A 4 2.95 6.15 3.13
N VAL A 5 2.89 5.48 1.99
CA VAL A 5 1.74 5.54 1.07
C VAL A 5 1.12 4.14 1.06
N VAL A 6 -0.20 4.06 1.18
CA VAL A 6 -0.90 2.78 1.22
C VAL A 6 -1.84 2.67 0.02
N LEU A 7 -1.75 1.56 -0.71
CA LEU A 7 -2.63 1.26 -1.84
C LEU A 7 -3.61 0.17 -1.42
N ILE A 8 -4.89 0.40 -1.67
CA ILE A 8 -5.97 -0.53 -1.28
C ILE A 8 -6.91 -0.77 -2.44
N SER A 9 -7.69 -1.85 -2.34
CA SER A 9 -8.75 -2.15 -3.33
C SER A 9 -10.12 -2.34 -2.68
N GLY A 10 -10.19 -2.55 -1.38
CA GLY A 10 -11.45 -2.92 -0.75
C GLY A 10 -11.57 -2.47 0.70
N GLY A 11 -11.76 -3.44 1.59
CA GLY A 11 -12.16 -3.18 2.97
C GLY A 11 -11.21 -2.37 3.84
N GLY A 12 -9.90 -2.46 3.58
CA GLY A 12 -8.93 -1.67 4.30
C GLY A 12 -8.64 -2.12 5.73
N SER A 13 -8.87 -3.40 6.04
CA SER A 13 -8.56 -3.91 7.38
C SER A 13 -7.07 -3.80 7.68
N ASN A 14 -6.23 -4.05 6.68
CA ASN A 14 -4.79 -3.91 6.83
C ASN A 14 -4.41 -2.44 6.99
N LEU A 15 -5.08 -1.56 6.24
CA LEU A 15 -4.88 -0.13 6.39
C LEU A 15 -5.19 0.32 7.83
N GLU A 16 -6.29 -0.15 8.37
CA GLU A 16 -6.67 0.21 9.73
C GLU A 16 -5.63 -0.26 10.74
N ALA A 17 -5.11 -1.48 10.57
CA ALA A 17 -4.08 -2.00 11.45
C ALA A 17 -2.82 -1.15 11.39
N ILE A 18 -2.40 -0.76 10.19
CA ILE A 18 -1.23 0.09 10.02
C ILE A 18 -1.46 1.47 10.63
N ALA A 19 -2.64 2.03 10.38
CA ALA A 19 -2.96 3.36 10.91
C ALA A 19 -2.95 3.37 12.44
N LYS A 20 -3.51 2.34 13.06
CA LYS A 20 -3.49 2.21 14.51
C LYS A 20 -2.07 2.07 15.05
N ALA A 21 -1.26 1.26 14.38
CA ALA A 21 0.13 1.06 14.81
C ALA A 21 0.94 2.35 14.72
N CYS A 22 0.69 3.16 13.70
CA CYS A 22 1.34 4.47 13.57
C CYS A 22 0.86 5.42 14.66
N GLN A 23 -0.43 5.40 14.96
CA GLN A 23 -1.04 6.30 15.93
C GLN A 23 -0.51 6.06 17.34
N ILE A 24 -0.35 4.80 17.72
CA ILE A 24 0.13 4.47 19.06
C ILE A 24 1.65 4.43 19.16
N GLY A 25 2.35 4.73 18.06
CA GLY A 25 3.80 4.83 18.08
C GLY A 25 4.57 3.52 17.87
N ASN A 26 3.87 2.41 17.62
CA ASN A 26 4.56 1.15 17.34
C ASN A 26 5.32 1.19 16.02
N ILE A 27 4.81 1.96 15.06
CA ILE A 27 5.49 2.22 13.80
C ILE A 27 5.84 3.71 13.78
N PRO A 28 7.14 4.06 13.75
CA PRO A 28 7.54 5.47 13.76
C PRO A 28 7.41 6.09 12.36
N ALA A 29 6.19 6.16 11.87
CA ALA A 29 5.90 6.63 10.52
C ALA A 29 4.52 7.27 10.48
N SER A 30 4.26 8.01 9.41
CA SER A 30 2.95 8.58 9.14
C SER A 30 2.48 8.17 7.77
N ILE A 31 1.18 7.91 7.64
CA ILE A 31 0.56 7.59 6.35
C ILE A 31 0.24 8.91 5.68
N GLU A 32 0.94 9.22 4.60
CA GLU A 32 0.78 10.50 3.90
C GLU A 32 -0.34 10.47 2.87
N LEU A 33 -0.64 9.28 2.33
CA LEU A 33 -1.66 9.16 1.29
C LEU A 33 -2.16 7.73 1.23
N VAL A 34 -3.47 7.58 1.03
CA VAL A 34 -4.11 6.29 0.76
C VAL A 34 -4.69 6.38 -0.65
N ILE A 35 -4.37 5.42 -1.50
CA ILE A 35 -4.92 5.38 -2.85
C ILE A 35 -5.72 4.09 -3.02
N SER A 36 -6.96 4.21 -3.48
CA SER A 36 -7.80 3.07 -3.81
C SER A 36 -8.01 3.00 -5.32
N ASN A 37 -7.99 1.79 -5.87
CA ASN A 37 -8.32 1.61 -7.28
C ASN A 37 -9.81 1.41 -7.51
N GLN A 38 -10.61 1.55 -6.47
CA GLN A 38 -12.07 1.46 -6.56
C GLN A 38 -12.70 2.52 -5.66
N SER A 39 -13.82 3.08 -6.13
CA SER A 39 -14.57 4.06 -5.34
C SER A 39 -15.53 3.34 -4.39
N ASN A 40 -16.00 4.07 -3.40
CA ASN A 40 -17.05 3.61 -2.47
C ASN A 40 -16.71 2.34 -1.69
N VAL A 41 -15.43 2.16 -1.37
CA VAL A 41 -15.00 0.99 -0.59
C VAL A 41 -14.80 1.38 0.88
N LYS A 42 -14.93 0.40 1.77
CA LYS A 42 -14.78 0.63 3.20
C LYS A 42 -13.41 1.18 3.58
N GLY A 43 -12.39 0.83 2.82
CA GLY A 43 -11.04 1.32 3.07
C GLY A 43 -10.95 2.83 3.02
N LEU A 44 -11.73 3.46 2.13
CA LEU A 44 -11.77 4.92 2.05
C LEU A 44 -12.45 5.52 3.27
N GLU A 45 -13.48 4.86 3.79
CA GLU A 45 -14.12 5.30 5.03
C GLU A 45 -13.17 5.18 6.22
N ARG A 46 -12.36 4.13 6.25
CA ARG A 46 -11.36 3.94 7.30
C ARG A 46 -10.28 5.00 7.22
N ALA A 47 -9.84 5.34 6.01
CA ALA A 47 -8.88 6.43 5.83
C ALA A 47 -9.43 7.73 6.40
N LYS A 48 -10.70 8.01 6.13
CA LYS A 48 -11.35 9.20 6.64
C LYS A 48 -11.45 9.18 8.17
N LYS A 49 -11.76 8.02 8.72
CA LYS A 49 -11.85 7.84 10.17
C LYS A 49 -10.53 8.20 10.87
N PHE A 50 -9.41 7.89 10.23
CA PHE A 50 -8.09 8.19 10.78
C PHE A 50 -7.54 9.54 10.29
N HIS A 51 -8.36 10.33 9.63
CA HIS A 51 -7.99 11.66 9.11
C HIS A 51 -6.85 11.59 8.11
N LEU A 52 -6.84 10.52 7.30
CA LEU A 52 -5.82 10.33 6.29
C LEU A 52 -6.28 10.90 4.96
N MET A 53 -5.35 11.47 4.20
CA MET A 53 -5.62 11.91 2.86
C MET A 53 -5.83 10.70 1.97
N SER A 54 -6.85 10.74 1.11
CA SER A 54 -7.13 9.61 0.22
C SER A 54 -7.45 10.09 -1.17
N LYS A 55 -7.17 9.22 -2.15
CA LYS A 55 -7.49 9.46 -3.56
C LYS A 55 -8.01 8.18 -4.18
N VAL A 56 -8.85 8.32 -5.20
CA VAL A 56 -9.35 7.19 -5.97
C VAL A 56 -8.78 7.31 -7.38
N ILE A 57 -8.10 6.26 -7.83
CA ILE A 57 -7.62 6.17 -9.21
C ILE A 57 -8.16 4.86 -9.76
N GLU A 58 -9.27 4.93 -10.46
CA GLU A 58 -9.96 3.73 -10.94
C GLU A 58 -9.24 3.14 -12.15
N HIS A 59 -8.82 1.88 -12.02
CA HIS A 59 -8.08 1.21 -13.07
C HIS A 59 -8.90 1.09 -14.36
N GLN A 60 -10.22 1.04 -14.24
CA GLN A 60 -11.10 0.92 -15.41
C GLN A 60 -11.12 2.17 -16.28
N ASN A 61 -10.61 3.29 -15.78
CA ASN A 61 -10.53 4.53 -16.54
C ASN A 61 -9.31 4.58 -17.47
N PHE A 62 -8.48 3.55 -17.44
CA PHE A 62 -7.24 3.50 -18.23
C PHE A 62 -7.29 2.35 -19.22
N ASN A 63 -6.69 2.55 -20.38
CA ASN A 63 -6.67 1.54 -21.44
C ASN A 63 -5.64 0.44 -21.18
N THR A 64 -4.55 0.78 -20.49
CA THR A 64 -3.49 -0.18 -20.24
C THR A 64 -3.08 -0.13 -18.78
N ARG A 65 -2.44 -1.22 -18.33
CA ARG A 65 -1.88 -1.28 -16.98
C ARG A 65 -0.80 -0.22 -16.79
N GLU A 66 -0.01 0.00 -17.81
CA GLU A 66 1.08 0.97 -17.75
C GLU A 66 0.56 2.38 -17.53
N GLU A 67 -0.53 2.73 -18.18
CA GLU A 67 -1.14 4.05 -17.99
C GLU A 67 -1.67 4.21 -16.57
N PHE A 68 -2.31 3.18 -16.04
CA PHE A 68 -2.79 3.19 -14.67
C PHE A 68 -1.64 3.33 -13.68
N ASP A 69 -0.60 2.54 -13.88
CA ASP A 69 0.57 2.57 -12.99
C ASP A 69 1.27 3.92 -13.03
N GLN A 70 1.32 4.54 -14.22
CA GLN A 70 1.90 5.87 -14.34
C GLN A 70 1.09 6.90 -13.54
N ALA A 71 -0.24 6.78 -13.58
CA ALA A 71 -1.10 7.68 -12.79
C ALA A 71 -0.85 7.50 -11.29
N LEU A 72 -0.63 6.26 -10.84
CA LEU A 72 -0.26 6.00 -9.45
C LEU A 72 1.06 6.66 -9.09
N LEU A 73 2.06 6.48 -9.94
CA LEU A 73 3.39 7.05 -9.69
C LEU A 73 3.36 8.57 -9.63
N GLU A 74 2.53 9.20 -10.45
CA GLU A 74 2.39 10.65 -10.43
C GLU A 74 1.88 11.17 -9.10
N GLN A 75 1.12 10.37 -8.37
CA GLN A 75 0.65 10.74 -7.04
C GLN A 75 1.63 10.36 -5.95
N ILE A 76 2.40 9.32 -6.16
CA ILE A 76 3.28 8.76 -5.13
C ILE A 76 4.64 9.44 -5.09
N LEU A 77 5.28 9.61 -6.25
CA LEU A 77 6.65 10.11 -6.30
C LEU A 77 6.86 11.48 -5.69
N PRO A 78 5.94 12.45 -5.88
CA PRO A 78 6.14 13.76 -5.24
C PRO A 78 6.15 13.73 -3.72
N ILE A 79 5.56 12.71 -3.11
CA ILE A 79 5.55 12.55 -1.66
C ILE A 79 6.92 12.11 -1.15
N GLU A 80 7.69 11.47 -2.00
CA GLU A 80 8.99 10.88 -1.65
C GLU A 80 8.85 9.91 -0.45
N PRO A 81 7.98 8.88 -0.58
CA PRO A 81 7.73 7.99 0.54
C PRO A 81 8.94 7.13 0.85
N ASP A 82 9.06 6.76 2.11
CA ASP A 82 10.04 5.76 2.54
C ASP A 82 9.52 4.36 2.29
N LEU A 83 8.17 4.22 2.23
CA LEU A 83 7.55 2.92 2.09
C LEU A 83 6.22 3.07 1.36
N VAL A 84 5.96 2.15 0.42
CA VAL A 84 4.66 2.03 -0.24
C VAL A 84 4.11 0.65 0.08
N VAL A 85 2.95 0.61 0.72
CA VAL A 85 2.36 -0.63 1.19
C VAL A 85 1.17 -1.01 0.31
N LEU A 86 1.21 -2.22 -0.21
CA LEU A 86 0.06 -2.79 -0.94
C LEU A 86 -0.77 -3.56 0.09
N ALA A 87 -1.83 -2.94 0.56
CA ALA A 87 -2.64 -3.50 1.64
C ALA A 87 -3.93 -4.08 1.05
N GLY A 88 -3.82 -5.30 0.53
CA GLY A 88 -4.95 -5.93 -0.14
C GLY A 88 -5.22 -5.32 -1.51
N PHE A 89 -4.20 -4.81 -2.16
CA PHE A 89 -4.32 -4.20 -3.48
C PHE A 89 -4.45 -5.31 -4.53
N MET A 90 -5.54 -5.29 -5.27
CA MET A 90 -5.93 -6.40 -6.14
C MET A 90 -5.53 -6.20 -7.60
N ARG A 91 -4.46 -5.48 -7.85
CA ARG A 91 -3.96 -5.25 -9.21
C ARG A 91 -2.52 -5.73 -9.32
N ILE A 92 -2.17 -6.29 -10.48
CA ILE A 92 -0.80 -6.63 -10.79
C ILE A 92 -0.12 -5.36 -11.34
N LEU A 93 0.99 -5.01 -10.75
CA LEU A 93 1.71 -3.80 -11.12
C LEU A 93 2.77 -4.10 -12.18
N SER A 94 3.05 -3.11 -13.03
CA SER A 94 4.04 -3.28 -14.08
C SER A 94 5.45 -3.27 -13.52
N ASN A 95 6.40 -3.73 -14.34
CA ASN A 95 7.81 -3.70 -13.96
C ASN A 95 8.30 -2.27 -13.74
N ASP A 96 7.81 -1.33 -14.55
CA ASP A 96 8.19 0.08 -14.40
C ASP A 96 7.79 0.60 -13.04
N PHE A 97 6.61 0.23 -12.56
CA PHE A 97 6.15 0.64 -11.24
C PHE A 97 7.03 0.06 -10.14
N THR A 98 7.30 -1.24 -10.22
CA THR A 98 8.10 -1.89 -9.18
C THR A 98 9.54 -1.40 -9.18
N GLU A 99 10.09 -1.09 -10.34
CA GLU A 99 11.43 -0.53 -10.42
C GLU A 99 11.50 0.87 -9.83
N ALA A 100 10.49 1.69 -10.13
CA ALA A 100 10.46 3.06 -9.61
C ALA A 100 10.42 3.10 -8.08
N LEU A 101 9.85 2.06 -7.46
CA LEU A 101 9.71 1.97 -6.02
C LEU A 101 10.56 0.85 -5.43
N HIS A 102 11.63 0.48 -6.13
CA HIS A 102 12.50 -0.61 -5.70
C HIS A 102 13.04 -0.34 -4.28
N GLY A 103 12.93 -1.36 -3.42
CA GLY A 103 13.38 -1.25 -2.04
C GLY A 103 12.40 -0.56 -1.11
N LYS A 104 11.28 -0.06 -1.64
CA LYS A 104 10.29 0.67 -0.85
C LYS A 104 8.91 0.02 -0.86
N LEU A 105 8.71 -1.02 -1.66
CA LEU A 105 7.40 -1.60 -1.89
C LEU A 105 7.20 -2.85 -1.03
N ILE A 106 6.09 -2.89 -0.31
CA ILE A 106 5.75 -4.02 0.56
C ILE A 106 4.32 -4.46 0.24
N ASN A 107 4.13 -5.78 0.13
CA ASN A 107 2.80 -6.35 -0.07
C ASN A 107 2.38 -7.07 1.21
N ILE A 108 1.24 -6.69 1.75
CA ILE A 108 0.70 -7.33 2.95
C ILE A 108 -0.52 -8.14 2.54
N HIS A 109 -0.44 -9.46 2.76
CA HIS A 109 -1.56 -10.35 2.50
C HIS A 109 -2.43 -10.45 3.74
N PRO A 110 -3.77 -10.35 3.58
CA PRO A 110 -4.66 -10.46 4.72
C PRO A 110 -4.48 -11.76 5.51
N SER A 111 -4.13 -12.84 4.81
CA SER A 111 -3.95 -14.14 5.44
C SER A 111 -2.75 -14.21 6.36
N LEU A 112 -1.79 -13.33 6.23
CA LEU A 112 -0.61 -13.34 7.09
C LEU A 112 -0.87 -12.69 8.44
N LEU A 113 -1.71 -11.67 8.48
CA LEU A 113 -1.94 -10.92 9.71
C LEU A 113 -2.54 -11.74 10.85
N PRO A 114 -3.54 -12.60 10.60
CA PRO A 114 -4.05 -13.46 11.68
C PRO A 114 -3.07 -14.53 12.12
N ASP A 115 -2.22 -14.99 11.20
CA ASP A 115 -1.27 -16.06 11.47
C ASP A 115 -0.04 -15.59 12.23
N TYR A 116 0.27 -14.32 12.14
CA TYR A 116 1.48 -13.75 12.74
C TYR A 116 1.12 -12.50 13.54
N PRO A 117 0.59 -12.67 14.73
CA PRO A 117 0.17 -11.51 15.54
C PRO A 117 1.33 -10.64 15.98
N GLY A 118 1.07 -9.34 16.04
CA GLY A 118 2.02 -8.39 16.56
C GLY A 118 3.13 -8.01 15.60
N LEU A 119 4.27 -7.67 16.16
CA LEU A 119 5.42 -7.18 15.39
C LEU A 119 5.97 -8.20 14.42
N ASN A 120 5.87 -9.48 14.77
CA ASN A 120 6.40 -10.53 13.91
C ASN A 120 5.70 -10.58 12.56
N THR A 121 4.40 -10.30 12.54
CA THR A 121 3.63 -10.29 11.32
C THR A 121 4.18 -9.28 10.33
N HIS A 122 4.35 -8.06 10.79
CA HIS A 122 4.86 -6.99 9.93
C HIS A 122 6.28 -7.27 9.48
N LYS A 123 7.11 -7.74 10.40
CA LYS A 123 8.50 -8.03 10.08
C LYS A 123 8.60 -9.12 9.03
N GLN A 124 7.83 -10.19 9.18
CA GLN A 124 7.86 -11.30 8.23
C GLN A 124 7.31 -10.89 6.87
N ALA A 125 6.22 -10.15 6.85
CA ALA A 125 5.65 -9.66 5.60
C ALA A 125 6.65 -8.78 4.86
N CYS A 126 7.33 -7.90 5.58
CA CYS A 126 8.33 -7.02 4.99
C CYS A 126 9.51 -7.80 4.43
N LEU A 127 10.00 -8.79 5.19
CA LEU A 127 11.14 -9.59 4.74
C LEU A 127 10.81 -10.41 3.51
N LEU A 128 9.64 -11.04 3.50
CA LEU A 128 9.22 -11.83 2.37
C LEU A 128 9.14 -10.98 1.10
N TYR A 129 8.51 -9.84 1.20
CA TYR A 129 8.31 -8.99 0.03
C TYR A 129 9.60 -8.32 -0.42
N THR A 130 10.40 -7.81 0.50
CA THR A 130 11.64 -7.13 0.13
C THR A 130 12.66 -8.07 -0.48
N SER A 131 12.74 -9.31 -0.02
CA SER A 131 13.71 -10.26 -0.56
C SER A 131 13.33 -10.76 -1.94
N ASP A 132 12.04 -10.89 -2.23
CA ASP A 132 11.55 -11.45 -3.48
C ASP A 132 10.72 -10.46 -4.30
N ALA A 133 10.78 -9.19 -3.94
CA ALA A 133 9.86 -8.20 -4.48
C ALA A 133 9.81 -8.19 -6.01
N ALA A 134 10.95 -8.17 -6.66
CA ALA A 134 10.99 -8.10 -8.11
C ALA A 134 10.42 -9.37 -8.75
N ASP A 135 10.80 -10.52 -8.21
CA ASP A 135 10.36 -11.79 -8.74
C ASP A 135 8.87 -12.02 -8.51
N ASP A 136 8.41 -11.71 -7.31
CA ASP A 136 6.99 -11.89 -6.97
C ASP A 136 6.10 -10.96 -7.79
N MET A 137 6.54 -9.75 -7.99
CA MET A 137 5.76 -8.78 -8.76
C MET A 137 5.78 -9.12 -10.25
N ALA A 138 6.85 -9.72 -10.73
CA ALA A 138 6.94 -10.15 -12.12
C ALA A 138 6.07 -11.37 -12.39
N SER A 139 5.87 -12.18 -11.41
CA SER A 139 5.02 -13.35 -11.55
C SER A 139 3.56 -13.00 -11.36
#